data_10f405e2d44a44d2525e388b9294b31f
#
_entry.id   10f405e2d44a44d2525e388b9294b31f
#
_cell.length_a   1.000
_cell.length_b   1.000
_cell.length_c   1.000
_cell.angle_alpha   90.00
_cell.angle_beta   90.00
_cell.angle_gamma   90.00
#
_symmetry.space_group_name_H-M   'P 1'
#
loop_
_entity.id
_entity.type
_entity.pdbx_description
1 polymer ?
#
loop_
_entity_poly.entity_id
_entity_poly.type
_entity_poly.pdbx_seq_one_letter_code
_entity_poly.pdbx_strand_id
1 'polypeptide(L)'
;TGVPVTVVTAAANQYETTLKSEMGKSEAPTLFQVNGPVGLASWKDYCYDLTGSDILNELTSDKFELKNGDEIAGVGYCTETYGLIYNKALLKKAGYTQDDIKSFADLKKVAEDITKRKDELGFSAFTSAGMDGSSDWRFKTHLANLPIYYEYQKDGITDTKAIKGTYLDNYRNIWDLYINNGTCDAKQLSKKTGDDAVAEFTTEQAVFYQNGTWAYGDIADVGDDNLGLLPIYIGA
;
A
#
# COMPACT_ATOMS: atom_id res chain seq x y z
N THR A 1 -23.02 2.36 21.66
CA THR A 1 -23.84 1.12 21.56
C THR A 1 -24.26 0.57 22.93
N GLY A 2 -23.56 0.94 24.03
CA GLY A 2 -23.81 0.41 25.37
C GLY A 2 -23.25 -1.01 25.60
N VAL A 3 -22.58 -1.58 24.60
CA VAL A 3 -21.85 -2.85 24.73
C VAL A 3 -20.39 -2.54 25.08
N PRO A 4 -19.84 -3.06 26.20
CA PRO A 4 -18.44 -2.89 26.54
C PRO A 4 -17.56 -3.64 25.51
N VAL A 5 -16.52 -2.97 25.03
CA VAL A 5 -15.58 -3.51 24.05
C VAL A 5 -14.15 -3.33 24.57
N THR A 6 -13.39 -4.41 24.59
CA THR A 6 -11.95 -4.37 24.85
C THR A 6 -11.20 -4.50 23.51
N VAL A 7 -10.38 -3.51 23.20
CA VAL A 7 -9.55 -3.52 21.99
C VAL A 7 -8.16 -4.05 22.35
N VAL A 8 -7.74 -5.12 21.68
CA VAL A 8 -6.39 -5.68 21.78
C VAL A 8 -5.64 -5.35 20.49
N THR A 9 -4.51 -4.69 20.62
CA THR A 9 -3.66 -4.30 19.49
C THR A 9 -2.38 -5.15 19.45
N ALA A 10 -1.78 -5.27 18.28
CA ALA A 10 -0.48 -5.89 18.09
C ALA A 10 0.57 -4.82 17.73
N ALA A 11 1.84 -5.10 18.03
CA ALA A 11 2.94 -4.29 17.52
C ALA A 11 2.98 -4.35 15.98
N ALA A 12 3.60 -3.35 15.36
CA ALA A 12 3.77 -3.28 13.91
C ALA A 12 4.33 -4.61 13.37
N ASN A 13 3.75 -5.10 12.29
CA ASN A 13 4.09 -6.37 11.62
C ASN A 13 3.94 -7.65 12.47
N GLN A 14 3.27 -7.57 13.63
CA GLN A 14 3.05 -8.70 14.54
C GLN A 14 1.59 -9.18 14.63
N TYR A 15 0.71 -8.61 13.82
CA TYR A 15 -0.73 -8.89 13.92
C TYR A 15 -1.06 -10.38 13.80
N GLU A 16 -0.61 -11.04 12.74
CA GLU A 16 -0.88 -12.48 12.48
C GLU A 16 -0.37 -13.37 13.62
N THR A 17 0.85 -13.11 14.11
CA THR A 17 1.46 -13.86 15.21
C THR A 17 0.69 -13.66 16.51
N THR A 18 0.32 -12.41 16.81
CA THR A 18 -0.44 -12.06 18.02
C THR A 18 -1.83 -12.67 17.95
N LEU A 19 -2.55 -12.51 16.83
CA LEU A 19 -3.89 -13.07 16.66
C LEU A 19 -3.87 -14.60 16.82
N LYS A 20 -2.91 -15.29 16.23
CA LYS A 20 -2.78 -16.75 16.38
C LYS A 20 -2.62 -17.18 17.84
N SER A 21 -1.87 -16.40 18.62
CA SER A 21 -1.73 -16.62 20.06
C SER A 21 -3.05 -16.36 20.82
N GLU A 22 -3.76 -15.30 20.46
CA GLU A 22 -5.05 -14.95 21.08
C GLU A 22 -6.14 -15.99 20.77
N MET A 23 -6.19 -16.51 19.55
CA MET A 23 -7.15 -17.55 19.14
C MET A 23 -6.95 -18.89 19.88
N GLY A 24 -5.76 -19.13 20.44
CA GLY A 24 -5.47 -20.32 21.26
C GLY A 24 -5.92 -20.19 22.72
N LYS A 25 -6.44 -19.05 23.16
CA LYS A 25 -6.89 -18.82 24.53
C LYS A 25 -8.34 -19.28 24.74
N SER A 26 -8.71 -19.48 26.00
CA SER A 26 -10.09 -19.82 26.39
C SER A 26 -11.09 -18.69 26.06
N GLU A 27 -10.62 -17.46 26.04
CA GLU A 27 -11.37 -16.25 25.64
C GLU A 27 -10.73 -15.65 24.38
N ALA A 28 -11.01 -16.26 23.25
CA ALA A 28 -10.56 -15.76 21.96
C ALA A 28 -11.27 -14.45 21.56
N PRO A 29 -10.66 -13.60 20.70
CA PRO A 29 -11.31 -12.42 20.21
C PRO A 29 -12.65 -12.71 19.53
N THR A 30 -13.69 -11.95 19.87
CA THR A 30 -15.02 -12.06 19.24
C THR A 30 -15.01 -11.50 17.82
N LEU A 31 -14.24 -10.43 17.59
CA LEU A 31 -14.05 -9.80 16.28
C LEU A 31 -12.55 -9.69 16.02
N PHE A 32 -12.16 -9.95 14.80
CA PHE A 32 -10.77 -9.83 14.36
C PHE A 32 -10.69 -9.44 12.90
N GLN A 33 -9.60 -8.81 12.51
CA GLN A 33 -9.38 -8.38 11.14
C GLN A 33 -8.84 -9.53 10.30
N VAL A 34 -9.43 -9.73 9.12
CA VAL A 34 -8.91 -10.61 8.07
C VAL A 34 -8.46 -9.75 6.90
N ASN A 35 -7.21 -9.89 6.50
CA ASN A 35 -6.62 -9.09 5.44
C ASN A 35 -6.96 -9.66 4.05
N GLY A 36 -8.23 -9.50 3.67
CA GLY A 36 -8.76 -9.90 2.39
C GLY A 36 -8.71 -11.41 2.09
N PRO A 37 -8.84 -11.80 0.82
CA PRO A 37 -8.87 -13.22 0.43
C PRO A 37 -7.59 -13.99 0.78
N VAL A 38 -6.43 -13.32 0.77
CA VAL A 38 -5.14 -13.95 1.15
C VAL A 38 -5.13 -14.26 2.64
N GLY A 39 -5.54 -13.32 3.48
CA GLY A 39 -5.66 -13.54 4.93
C GLY A 39 -6.71 -14.61 5.27
N LEU A 40 -7.79 -14.68 4.50
CA LEU A 40 -8.85 -15.68 4.71
C LEU A 40 -8.30 -17.12 4.65
N ALA A 41 -7.32 -17.40 3.80
CA ALA A 41 -6.71 -18.72 3.74
C ALA A 41 -6.16 -19.20 5.09
N SER A 42 -5.70 -18.29 5.95
CA SER A 42 -5.20 -18.58 7.29
C SER A 42 -6.30 -18.60 8.37
N TRP A 43 -7.38 -17.88 8.15
CA TRP A 43 -8.38 -17.59 9.20
C TRP A 43 -9.77 -18.17 8.95
N LYS A 44 -10.05 -18.77 7.80
CA LYS A 44 -11.38 -19.26 7.43
C LYS A 44 -12.01 -20.20 8.47
N ASP A 45 -11.22 -21.04 9.12
CA ASP A 45 -11.71 -22.00 10.10
C ASP A 45 -12.13 -21.35 11.45
N TYR A 46 -11.81 -20.06 11.62
CA TYR A 46 -12.18 -19.25 12.79
C TYR A 46 -13.30 -18.25 12.47
N CYS A 47 -13.66 -18.10 11.21
CA CYS A 47 -14.71 -17.20 10.79
C CYS A 47 -16.10 -17.82 11.03
N TYR A 48 -17.03 -17.01 11.51
CA TYR A 48 -18.44 -17.38 11.56
C TYR A 48 -19.07 -17.11 10.20
N ASP A 49 -19.94 -18.01 9.75
CA ASP A 49 -20.72 -17.79 8.52
C ASP A 49 -21.79 -16.71 8.77
N LEU A 50 -21.63 -15.60 8.09
CA LEU A 50 -22.54 -14.45 8.17
C LEU A 50 -23.67 -14.51 7.16
N THR A 51 -23.78 -15.58 6.37
CA THR A 51 -24.83 -15.71 5.35
C THR A 51 -26.22 -15.56 5.96
N GLY A 52 -27.02 -14.62 5.40
CA GLY A 52 -28.34 -14.30 5.90
C GLY A 52 -28.39 -13.47 7.18
N SER A 53 -27.26 -12.97 7.71
CA SER A 53 -27.21 -12.11 8.86
C SER A 53 -27.62 -10.67 8.52
N ASP A 54 -28.17 -9.96 9.51
CA ASP A 54 -28.64 -8.57 9.34
C ASP A 54 -27.53 -7.60 8.92
N ILE A 55 -26.27 -7.87 9.30
CA ILE A 55 -25.14 -7.01 8.94
C ILE A 55 -24.94 -6.91 7.43
N LEU A 56 -25.31 -7.94 6.66
CA LEU A 56 -25.20 -7.89 5.20
C LEU A 56 -26.17 -6.90 4.57
N ASN A 57 -27.30 -6.60 5.24
CA ASN A 57 -28.28 -5.63 4.77
C ASN A 57 -27.76 -4.17 4.90
N GLU A 58 -26.74 -3.96 5.74
CA GLU A 58 -26.11 -2.64 5.93
C GLU A 58 -24.99 -2.37 4.90
N LEU A 59 -24.59 -3.37 4.12
CA LEU A 59 -23.56 -3.19 3.11
C LEU A 59 -24.10 -2.40 1.91
N THR A 60 -23.32 -1.45 1.43
CA THR A 60 -23.65 -0.65 0.24
C THR A 60 -23.34 -1.38 -1.08
N SER A 61 -22.63 -2.50 -1.01
CA SER A 61 -22.29 -3.36 -2.15
C SER A 61 -21.85 -4.73 -1.67
N ASP A 62 -22.14 -5.77 -2.45
CA ASP A 62 -21.65 -7.14 -2.29
C ASP A 62 -20.11 -7.27 -2.46
N LYS A 63 -19.45 -6.24 -3.00
CA LYS A 63 -17.99 -6.16 -3.08
C LYS A 63 -17.32 -6.09 -1.69
N PHE A 64 -18.08 -5.75 -0.67
CA PHE A 64 -17.60 -5.72 0.73
C PHE A 64 -17.79 -7.05 1.44
N GLU A 65 -18.33 -8.08 0.79
CA GLU A 65 -18.41 -9.43 1.30
C GLU A 65 -17.09 -10.19 1.10
N LEU A 66 -16.56 -10.76 2.17
CA LEU A 66 -15.42 -11.67 2.10
C LEU A 66 -15.95 -13.11 2.01
N LYS A 67 -15.87 -13.69 0.81
CA LYS A 67 -16.45 -15.00 0.50
C LYS A 67 -15.49 -16.16 0.75
N ASN A 68 -16.02 -17.23 1.33
CA ASN A 68 -15.37 -18.54 1.48
C ASN A 68 -16.27 -19.61 0.80
N GLY A 69 -16.13 -19.77 -0.50
CA GLY A 69 -17.09 -20.57 -1.30
C GLY A 69 -18.45 -19.88 -1.30
N ASP A 70 -19.48 -20.59 -0.81
CA ASP A 70 -20.86 -20.08 -0.72
C ASP A 70 -21.14 -19.33 0.61
N GLU A 71 -20.22 -19.36 1.56
CA GLU A 71 -20.34 -18.72 2.86
C GLU A 71 -19.78 -17.30 2.83
N ILE A 72 -20.31 -16.39 3.66
CA ILE A 72 -19.79 -15.06 3.90
C ILE A 72 -18.97 -15.08 5.20
N ALA A 73 -17.64 -15.13 5.06
CA ALA A 73 -16.71 -15.24 6.19
C ALA A 73 -16.38 -13.91 6.87
N GLY A 74 -16.76 -12.78 6.26
CA GLY A 74 -16.52 -11.46 6.82
C GLY A 74 -17.09 -10.34 5.96
N VAL A 75 -17.02 -9.11 6.50
CA VAL A 75 -17.47 -7.89 5.83
C VAL A 75 -16.40 -6.82 5.87
N GLY A 76 -16.29 -6.03 4.80
CA GLY A 76 -15.41 -4.87 4.75
C GLY A 76 -15.93 -3.75 5.65
N TYR A 77 -15.10 -3.27 6.57
CA TYR A 77 -15.46 -2.21 7.51
C TYR A 77 -14.91 -0.83 7.10
N CYS A 78 -13.92 -0.78 6.21
CA CYS A 78 -13.41 0.45 5.63
C CYS A 78 -12.87 0.22 4.22
N THR A 79 -12.81 1.29 3.43
CA THR A 79 -12.17 1.29 2.11
C THR A 79 -10.89 2.10 2.20
N GLU A 80 -9.79 1.49 1.79
CA GLU A 80 -8.49 2.11 1.71
C GLU A 80 -8.00 2.13 0.26
N THR A 81 -7.15 3.08 -0.08
CA THR A 81 -6.50 3.14 -1.38
C THR A 81 -5.01 3.38 -1.22
N TYR A 82 -4.22 3.01 -2.20
CA TYR A 82 -2.79 3.29 -2.25
C TYR A 82 -2.40 3.97 -3.55
N GLY A 83 -1.30 4.69 -3.50
CA GLY A 83 -0.82 5.50 -4.61
C GLY A 83 0.54 6.10 -4.32
N LEU A 84 0.78 7.26 -4.89
CA LEU A 84 1.91 8.11 -4.56
C LEU A 84 1.41 9.27 -3.72
N ILE A 85 1.66 9.22 -2.43
CA ILE A 85 1.48 10.37 -1.55
C ILE A 85 2.60 11.35 -1.88
N TYR A 86 2.29 12.65 -1.98
CA TYR A 86 3.31 13.63 -2.29
C TYR A 86 3.18 14.90 -1.46
N ASN A 87 4.33 15.55 -1.22
CA ASN A 87 4.41 16.85 -0.58
C ASN A 87 4.28 17.95 -1.62
N LYS A 88 3.14 18.68 -1.59
CA LYS A 88 2.84 19.76 -2.54
C LYS A 88 3.84 20.91 -2.48
N ALA A 89 4.32 21.26 -1.28
CA ALA A 89 5.29 22.34 -1.10
C ALA A 89 6.64 21.97 -1.74
N LEU A 90 7.14 20.76 -1.56
CA LEU A 90 8.37 20.28 -2.19
C LEU A 90 8.22 20.16 -3.71
N LEU A 91 7.09 19.63 -4.20
CA LEU A 91 6.81 19.55 -5.62
C LEU A 91 6.83 20.94 -6.26
N LYS A 92 6.20 21.94 -5.61
CA LYS A 92 6.21 23.33 -6.05
C LYS A 92 7.62 23.94 -6.00
N LYS A 93 8.41 23.64 -4.96
CA LYS A 93 9.82 24.09 -4.86
C LYS A 93 10.67 23.54 -5.99
N ALA A 94 10.36 22.32 -6.47
CA ALA A 94 11.00 21.75 -7.65
C ALA A 94 10.52 22.37 -8.97
N GLY A 95 9.50 23.22 -8.96
CA GLY A 95 8.94 23.92 -10.13
C GLY A 95 7.79 23.18 -10.80
N TYR A 96 7.14 22.24 -10.11
CA TYR A 96 6.06 21.41 -10.64
C TYR A 96 4.79 21.50 -9.79
N THR A 97 3.70 21.07 -10.38
CA THR A 97 2.39 20.88 -9.75
C THR A 97 1.83 19.51 -10.10
N GLN A 98 0.72 19.12 -9.47
CA GLN A 98 0.02 17.88 -9.83
C GLN A 98 -0.40 17.85 -11.32
N ASP A 99 -0.70 19.01 -11.89
CA ASP A 99 -1.14 19.13 -13.30
C ASP A 99 -0.06 18.74 -14.30
N ASP A 100 1.19 18.76 -13.89
CA ASP A 100 2.34 18.33 -14.70
C ASP A 100 2.53 16.81 -14.71
N ILE A 101 1.72 16.03 -13.95
CA ILE A 101 1.89 14.58 -13.76
C ILE A 101 0.59 13.86 -14.08
N LYS A 102 0.42 13.46 -15.34
CA LYS A 102 -0.78 12.77 -15.86
C LYS A 102 -0.48 11.40 -16.48
N SER A 103 0.79 11.03 -16.56
CA SER A 103 1.25 9.79 -17.17
C SER A 103 2.54 9.30 -16.54
N PHE A 104 2.93 8.07 -16.89
CA PHE A 104 4.26 7.54 -16.54
C PHE A 104 5.39 8.44 -17.07
N ALA A 105 5.28 8.91 -18.31
CA ALA A 105 6.31 9.75 -18.91
C ALA A 105 6.47 11.09 -18.17
N ASP A 106 5.36 11.68 -17.73
CA ASP A 106 5.39 12.92 -16.97
C ASP A 106 6.04 12.71 -15.58
N LEU A 107 5.60 11.67 -14.84
CA LEU A 107 6.17 11.35 -13.54
C LEU A 107 7.66 11.04 -13.64
N LYS A 108 8.08 10.30 -14.68
CA LYS A 108 9.48 9.98 -14.95
C LYS A 108 10.30 11.26 -15.18
N LYS A 109 9.80 12.15 -16.03
CA LYS A 109 10.44 13.44 -16.31
C LYS A 109 10.63 14.26 -15.03
N VAL A 110 9.59 14.38 -14.20
CA VAL A 110 9.64 15.11 -12.94
C VAL A 110 10.63 14.48 -11.96
N ALA A 111 10.58 13.16 -11.80
CA ALA A 111 11.46 12.44 -10.87
C ALA A 111 12.94 12.52 -11.28
N GLU A 112 13.23 12.36 -12.57
CA GLU A 112 14.61 12.44 -13.09
C GLU A 112 15.18 13.87 -12.98
N ASP A 113 14.34 14.91 -13.21
CA ASP A 113 14.74 16.30 -13.03
C ASP A 113 15.05 16.63 -11.54
N ILE A 114 14.18 16.20 -10.62
CA ILE A 114 14.42 16.36 -9.18
C ILE A 114 15.70 15.63 -8.78
N THR A 115 15.90 14.38 -9.23
CA THR A 115 17.10 13.60 -8.94
C THR A 115 18.38 14.29 -9.46
N LYS A 116 18.32 14.85 -10.66
CA LYS A 116 19.45 15.60 -11.23
C LYS A 116 19.80 16.85 -10.42
N ARG A 117 18.80 17.50 -9.84
CA ARG A 117 18.96 18.74 -9.05
C ARG A 117 18.91 18.51 -7.53
N LYS A 118 19.02 17.26 -7.05
CA LYS A 118 18.84 16.92 -5.64
C LYS A 118 19.75 17.70 -4.70
N ASP A 119 20.99 17.96 -5.11
CA ASP A 119 21.96 18.70 -4.29
C ASP A 119 21.59 20.20 -4.19
N GLU A 120 21.00 20.79 -5.24
CA GLU A 120 20.45 22.14 -5.26
C GLU A 120 19.16 22.24 -4.44
N LEU A 121 18.24 21.28 -4.65
CA LEU A 121 16.92 21.28 -4.03
C LEU A 121 16.96 20.88 -2.55
N GLY A 122 17.90 20.04 -2.16
CA GLY A 122 18.04 19.48 -0.82
C GLY A 122 17.16 18.27 -0.54
N PHE A 123 16.54 17.67 -1.57
CA PHE A 123 15.68 16.47 -1.46
C PHE A 123 15.71 15.62 -2.73
N SER A 124 15.31 14.37 -2.59
CA SER A 124 15.15 13.38 -3.68
C SER A 124 13.73 13.35 -4.21
N ALA A 125 13.50 12.66 -5.35
CA ALA A 125 12.16 12.49 -5.87
C ALA A 125 11.33 11.53 -4.98
N PHE A 126 11.83 10.32 -4.71
CA PHE A 126 11.11 9.32 -3.91
C PHE A 126 11.79 9.05 -2.57
N THR A 127 11.00 8.68 -1.57
CA THR A 127 11.53 8.01 -0.38
C THR A 127 12.18 6.68 -0.79
N SER A 128 12.96 6.08 0.11
CA SER A 128 13.36 4.68 -0.06
C SER A 128 12.12 3.79 -0.13
N ALA A 129 12.21 2.68 -0.85
CA ALA A 129 11.09 1.74 -0.94
C ALA A 129 10.87 0.94 0.36
N GLY A 130 11.79 1.02 1.34
CA GLY A 130 11.70 0.28 2.58
C GLY A 130 11.62 -1.23 2.31
N MET A 131 12.68 -1.82 1.79
CA MET A 131 12.70 -3.21 1.33
C MET A 131 13.37 -4.18 2.31
N ASP A 132 13.46 -3.83 3.57
CA ASP A 132 13.80 -4.82 4.61
C ASP A 132 12.69 -5.87 4.75
N GLY A 133 13.00 -7.01 5.38
CA GLY A 133 12.06 -8.14 5.45
C GLY A 133 10.71 -7.85 6.13
N SER A 134 10.60 -6.76 6.90
CA SER A 134 9.36 -6.34 7.56
C SER A 134 8.51 -5.38 6.72
N SER A 135 9.11 -4.69 5.75
CA SER A 135 8.51 -3.55 5.05
C SER A 135 8.36 -3.73 3.54
N ASP A 136 8.96 -4.77 2.97
CA ASP A 136 9.04 -5.01 1.52
C ASP A 136 7.68 -5.31 0.86
N TRP A 137 6.65 -5.58 1.66
CA TRP A 137 5.30 -5.86 1.17
C TRP A 137 4.74 -4.71 0.31
N ARG A 138 5.07 -3.44 0.61
CA ARG A 138 4.65 -2.30 -0.20
C ARG A 138 5.19 -2.38 -1.62
N PHE A 139 6.48 -2.65 -1.77
CA PHE A 139 7.07 -2.85 -3.10
C PHE A 139 6.46 -4.06 -3.82
N LYS A 140 6.33 -5.19 -3.12
CA LYS A 140 5.80 -6.43 -3.70
C LYS A 140 4.35 -6.29 -4.17
N THR A 141 3.47 -5.76 -3.32
CA THR A 141 2.02 -5.73 -3.58
C THR A 141 1.56 -4.50 -4.34
N HIS A 142 2.20 -3.35 -4.15
CA HIS A 142 1.77 -2.11 -4.78
C HIS A 142 2.48 -1.82 -6.10
N LEU A 143 3.72 -2.25 -6.26
CA LEU A 143 4.51 -2.00 -7.47
C LEU A 143 4.74 -3.27 -8.28
N ALA A 144 5.41 -4.26 -7.70
CA ALA A 144 5.81 -5.47 -8.43
C ALA A 144 4.61 -6.34 -8.86
N ASN A 145 3.46 -6.21 -8.21
CA ASN A 145 2.23 -6.90 -8.60
C ASN A 145 1.50 -6.24 -9.78
N LEU A 146 1.75 -4.95 -10.08
CA LEU A 146 1.01 -4.23 -11.12
C LEU A 146 1.19 -4.81 -12.53
N PRO A 147 2.38 -5.23 -12.99
CA PRO A 147 2.53 -5.90 -14.29
C PRO A 147 1.67 -7.16 -14.40
N ILE A 148 1.53 -7.93 -13.32
CA ILE A 148 0.66 -9.11 -13.26
C ILE A 148 -0.81 -8.70 -13.31
N TYR A 149 -1.20 -7.68 -12.55
CA TYR A 149 -2.54 -7.13 -12.56
C TYR A 149 -2.97 -6.68 -13.96
N TYR A 150 -2.13 -5.93 -14.66
CA TYR A 150 -2.43 -5.49 -16.03
C TYR A 150 -2.51 -6.66 -17.03
N GLU A 151 -1.70 -7.70 -16.84
CA GLU A 151 -1.82 -8.93 -17.63
C GLU A 151 -3.16 -9.61 -17.40
N TYR A 152 -3.59 -9.73 -16.14
CA TYR A 152 -4.89 -10.30 -15.78
C TYR A 152 -6.06 -9.50 -16.37
N GLN A 153 -6.01 -8.17 -16.27
CA GLN A 153 -7.03 -7.30 -16.86
C GLN A 153 -7.10 -7.48 -18.38
N LYS A 154 -5.95 -7.54 -19.05
CA LYS A 154 -5.89 -7.75 -20.51
C LYS A 154 -6.45 -9.10 -20.94
N ASP A 155 -6.18 -10.13 -20.17
CA ASP A 155 -6.60 -11.49 -20.46
C ASP A 155 -8.03 -11.82 -19.94
N GLY A 156 -8.63 -10.93 -19.15
CA GLY A 156 -9.95 -11.13 -18.55
C GLY A 156 -9.99 -12.30 -17.55
N ILE A 157 -8.89 -12.51 -16.80
CA ILE A 157 -8.75 -13.59 -15.81
C ILE A 157 -8.51 -13.04 -14.42
N THR A 158 -8.76 -13.86 -13.41
CA THR A 158 -8.50 -13.52 -11.99
C THR A 158 -7.46 -14.44 -11.33
N ASP A 159 -7.10 -15.52 -12.00
CA ASP A 159 -6.14 -16.52 -11.53
C ASP A 159 -5.45 -17.22 -12.70
N THR A 160 -4.22 -17.68 -12.50
CA THR A 160 -3.48 -18.52 -13.44
C THR A 160 -2.38 -19.32 -12.75
N LYS A 161 -2.06 -20.49 -13.29
CA LYS A 161 -0.91 -21.30 -12.83
C LYS A 161 0.44 -20.71 -13.23
N ALA A 162 0.47 -19.86 -14.26
CA ALA A 162 1.68 -19.21 -14.74
C ALA A 162 1.34 -17.93 -15.50
N ILE A 163 2.05 -16.85 -15.20
CA ILE A 163 1.95 -15.58 -15.95
C ILE A 163 2.62 -15.73 -17.31
N LYS A 164 2.16 -14.96 -18.29
CA LYS A 164 2.73 -14.91 -19.65
C LYS A 164 3.92 -13.97 -19.77
N GLY A 165 4.03 -13.02 -18.84
CA GLY A 165 5.05 -11.98 -18.87
C GLY A 165 4.77 -10.86 -19.87
N THR A 166 3.49 -10.59 -20.18
CA THR A 166 3.07 -9.56 -21.14
C THR A 166 3.65 -8.18 -20.82
N TYR A 167 3.74 -7.86 -19.53
CA TYR A 167 4.23 -6.58 -19.02
C TYR A 167 5.61 -6.70 -18.33
N LEU A 168 6.46 -7.62 -18.81
CA LEU A 168 7.77 -7.88 -18.19
C LEU A 168 8.68 -6.63 -18.20
N ASP A 169 8.65 -5.86 -19.27
CA ASP A 169 9.47 -4.63 -19.40
C ASP A 169 9.06 -3.55 -18.39
N ASN A 170 7.81 -3.58 -17.90
CA ASN A 170 7.33 -2.63 -16.89
C ASN A 170 8.01 -2.80 -15.53
N TYR A 171 8.59 -3.97 -15.22
CA TYR A 171 9.44 -4.12 -14.04
C TYR A 171 10.69 -3.25 -14.10
N ARG A 172 11.28 -3.06 -15.29
CA ARG A 172 12.37 -2.11 -15.48
C ARG A 172 11.89 -0.68 -15.22
N ASN A 173 10.73 -0.32 -15.77
CA ASN A 173 10.12 0.99 -15.53
C ASN A 173 9.91 1.27 -14.04
N ILE A 174 9.40 0.28 -13.28
CA ILE A 174 9.22 0.39 -11.84
C ILE A 174 10.56 0.64 -11.15
N TRP A 175 11.57 -0.16 -11.47
CA TRP A 175 12.89 -0.02 -10.87
C TRP A 175 13.54 1.32 -11.20
N ASP A 176 13.59 1.67 -12.47
CA ASP A 176 14.22 2.89 -12.95
C ASP A 176 13.55 4.15 -12.43
N LEU A 177 12.20 4.12 -12.26
CA LEU A 177 11.47 5.27 -11.75
C LEU A 177 11.51 5.34 -10.23
N TYR A 178 10.98 4.34 -9.54
CA TYR A 178 10.71 4.40 -8.10
C TYR A 178 11.94 4.10 -7.23
N ILE A 179 12.88 3.32 -7.73
CA ILE A 179 14.06 2.92 -6.97
C ILE A 179 15.25 3.83 -7.28
N ASN A 180 15.58 4.03 -8.56
CA ASN A 180 16.77 4.79 -8.93
C ASN A 180 16.64 6.30 -8.65
N ASN A 181 15.43 6.81 -8.42
CA ASN A 181 15.17 8.21 -8.03
C ASN A 181 14.86 8.38 -6.52
N GLY A 182 15.19 7.38 -5.71
CA GLY A 182 14.97 7.39 -4.27
C GLY A 182 16.08 8.10 -3.48
N THR A 183 15.84 8.19 -2.16
CA THR A 183 16.76 8.81 -1.18
C THR A 183 18.06 8.04 -0.98
N CYS A 184 18.08 6.74 -1.26
CA CYS A 184 19.26 5.90 -1.05
C CYS A 184 19.64 5.08 -2.30
N ASP A 185 20.89 4.62 -2.34
CA ASP A 185 21.36 3.68 -3.35
C ASP A 185 20.56 2.35 -3.26
N ALA A 186 20.24 1.77 -4.42
CA ALA A 186 19.51 0.50 -4.51
C ALA A 186 20.14 -0.63 -3.68
N LYS A 187 21.47 -0.64 -3.51
CA LYS A 187 22.20 -1.63 -2.69
C LYS A 187 21.92 -1.51 -1.19
N GLN A 188 21.34 -0.40 -0.73
CA GLN A 188 21.02 -0.16 0.68
C GLN A 188 19.54 -0.46 1.01
N LEU A 189 18.69 -0.72 0.01
CA LEU A 189 17.25 -0.90 0.20
C LEU A 189 16.86 -2.01 1.17
N SER A 190 17.62 -3.12 1.20
CA SER A 190 17.38 -4.23 2.13
C SER A 190 17.61 -3.89 3.60
N LYS A 191 18.18 -2.72 3.89
CA LYS A 191 18.40 -2.18 5.24
C LYS A 191 17.40 -1.07 5.59
N LYS A 192 16.64 -0.60 4.61
CA LYS A 192 15.66 0.47 4.77
C LYS A 192 14.33 -0.08 5.21
N THR A 193 13.83 0.43 6.34
CA THR A 193 12.55 0.06 6.92
C THR A 193 11.41 0.94 6.41
N GLY A 194 10.16 0.58 6.75
CA GLY A 194 9.01 1.45 6.56
C GLY A 194 9.12 2.75 7.34
N ASP A 195 9.66 2.68 8.55
CA ASP A 195 9.87 3.85 9.42
C ASP A 195 10.91 4.80 8.83
N ASP A 196 11.97 4.28 8.19
CA ASP A 196 12.91 5.11 7.43
C ASP A 196 12.18 5.89 6.31
N ALA A 197 11.31 5.23 5.55
CA ALA A 197 10.56 5.87 4.47
C ALA A 197 9.59 6.95 5.00
N VAL A 198 8.92 6.70 6.13
CA VAL A 198 8.09 7.70 6.84
C VAL A 198 8.94 8.89 7.26
N ALA A 199 10.09 8.65 7.92
CA ALA A 199 10.99 9.69 8.37
C ALA A 199 11.54 10.54 7.20
N GLU A 200 11.94 9.90 6.09
CA GLU A 200 12.41 10.57 4.89
C GLU A 200 11.33 11.51 4.29
N PHE A 201 10.07 11.11 4.34
CA PHE A 201 8.97 11.93 3.86
C PHE A 201 8.62 13.08 4.81
N THR A 202 8.46 12.80 6.10
CA THR A 202 8.05 13.77 7.11
C THR A 202 9.14 14.82 7.42
N THR A 203 10.41 14.47 7.18
CA THR A 203 11.55 15.41 7.31
C THR A 203 11.95 16.06 5.98
N GLU A 204 11.06 16.05 4.99
CA GLU A 204 11.24 16.73 3.71
C GLU A 204 12.45 16.27 2.87
N GLN A 205 12.88 15.02 3.03
CA GLN A 205 13.98 14.45 2.25
C GLN A 205 13.53 13.92 0.89
N ALA A 206 12.22 13.79 0.65
CA ALA A 206 11.65 13.31 -0.61
C ALA A 206 10.29 13.92 -0.89
N VAL A 207 9.98 14.09 -2.20
CA VAL A 207 8.69 14.61 -2.68
C VAL A 207 7.60 13.57 -2.61
N PHE A 208 7.90 12.31 -3.07
CA PHE A 208 6.93 11.24 -3.25
C PHE A 208 7.16 10.09 -2.26
N TYR A 209 6.08 9.63 -1.66
CA TYR A 209 6.03 8.49 -0.77
C TYR A 209 5.01 7.46 -1.28
N GLN A 210 5.47 6.31 -1.75
CA GLN A 210 4.57 5.24 -2.20
C GLN A 210 4.03 4.50 -1.00
N ASN A 211 2.75 4.74 -0.68
CA ASN A 211 2.02 4.07 0.39
C ASN A 211 0.51 4.27 0.19
N GLY A 212 -0.30 3.89 1.18
CA GLY A 212 -1.75 4.02 1.16
C GLY A 212 -2.30 5.00 2.19
N THR A 213 -3.62 5.18 2.15
CA THR A 213 -4.35 6.09 3.05
C THR A 213 -4.21 5.73 4.54
N TRP A 214 -3.92 4.48 4.86
CA TRP A 214 -3.60 4.03 6.22
C TRP A 214 -2.36 4.69 6.82
N ALA A 215 -1.43 5.18 5.99
CA ALA A 215 -0.22 5.86 6.45
C ALA A 215 -0.47 7.29 6.94
N TYR A 216 -1.71 7.81 6.82
CA TYR A 216 -2.02 9.21 7.19
C TYR A 216 -1.61 9.53 8.63
N GLY A 217 -1.87 8.63 9.59
CA GLY A 217 -1.50 8.85 10.98
C GLY A 217 0.00 9.09 11.21
N ASP A 218 0.84 8.46 10.39
CA ASP A 218 2.31 8.55 10.49
C ASP A 218 2.88 9.82 9.81
N ILE A 219 2.11 10.45 8.91
CA ILE A 219 2.57 11.57 8.07
C ILE A 219 1.75 12.84 8.25
N ALA A 220 0.78 12.87 9.16
CA ALA A 220 -0.14 14.00 9.39
C ALA A 220 0.59 15.32 9.71
N ASP A 221 1.78 15.26 10.32
CA ASP A 221 2.60 16.42 10.66
C ASP A 221 3.08 17.21 9.41
N VAL A 222 3.05 16.62 8.21
CA VAL A 222 3.32 17.34 6.96
C VAL A 222 2.24 18.40 6.68
N GLY A 223 1.04 18.22 7.23
CA GLY A 223 -0.12 19.09 7.11
C GLY A 223 -0.99 18.76 5.89
N ASP A 224 -2.30 18.75 6.09
CA ASP A 224 -3.30 18.34 5.08
C ASP A 224 -3.22 19.16 3.80
N ASP A 225 -2.98 20.47 3.92
CA ASP A 225 -2.84 21.35 2.77
C ASP A 225 -1.64 21.00 1.88
N ASN A 226 -0.60 20.35 2.46
CA ASN A 226 0.60 19.93 1.77
C ASN A 226 0.54 18.48 1.26
N LEU A 227 -0.42 17.69 1.70
CA LEU A 227 -0.56 16.30 1.24
C LEU A 227 -1.40 16.22 -0.03
N GLY A 228 -0.96 15.39 -0.96
CA GLY A 228 -1.71 15.00 -2.16
C GLY A 228 -1.50 13.54 -2.48
N LEU A 229 -2.33 12.99 -3.37
CA LEU A 229 -2.27 11.60 -3.81
C LEU A 229 -2.35 11.52 -5.33
N LEU A 230 -1.45 10.76 -5.94
CA LEU A 230 -1.41 10.46 -7.37
C LEU A 230 -1.56 8.95 -7.61
N PRO A 231 -2.06 8.54 -8.75
CA PRO A 231 -2.00 7.15 -9.19
C PRO A 231 -0.57 6.65 -9.31
N ILE A 232 -0.39 5.33 -9.20
CA ILE A 232 0.87 4.68 -9.55
C ILE A 232 0.93 4.44 -11.05
N TYR A 233 1.95 4.95 -11.71
CA TYR A 233 2.21 4.75 -13.12
C TYR A 233 3.38 3.80 -13.33
N ILE A 234 3.23 2.79 -14.19
CA ILE A 234 4.30 1.84 -14.56
C ILE A 234 4.56 1.78 -16.07
N GLY A 235 3.84 2.60 -16.85
CA GLY A 235 3.95 2.61 -18.31
C GLY A 235 3.23 1.43 -18.98
N ALA A 236 2.22 0.87 -18.35
CA ALA A 236 1.36 -0.18 -18.89
C ALA A 236 0.10 0.42 -19.53
#